data_a39ece5cb3e877443aed49fed2c39fc3
#
_entry.id   a39ece5cb3e877443aed49fed2c39fc3
#
_cell.length_a   1.000
_cell.length_b   1.000
_cell.length_c   1.000
_cell.angle_alpha   90.00
_cell.angle_beta   90.00
_cell.angle_gamma   90.00
#
_symmetry.space_group_name_H-M   'P 1'
#
loop_
_entity.id
_entity.type
_entity.pdbx_description
1 polymer ?
#
loop_
_entity_poly.entity_id
_entity_poly.type
_entity_poly.pdbx_seq_one_letter_code
_entity_poly.pdbx_strand_id
1 'polypeptide(L)'
;MAQLNWTEEEIYLLADRAYALYRQGRYPEAVVIFEGLTAIEPSTTYCRAALATVCMALGESQRAVKELSFILNQNPADHEARARRCEAFCDLQNWSDARQDLAILRAQGERHHVHRLSWRLHAAGASGSNP
;
A
#
# COMPACT_ATOMS: atom_id res chain seq x y z
N MET A 1 4.97 17.69 -27.70
CA MET A 1 4.53 17.91 -26.34
C MET A 1 5.74 18.20 -25.45
N ALA A 2 5.69 19.29 -24.72
CA ALA A 2 6.79 19.65 -23.84
C ALA A 2 6.86 18.66 -22.68
N GLN A 3 8.05 18.09 -22.48
CA GLN A 3 8.30 17.25 -21.34
C GLN A 3 8.68 18.12 -20.16
N LEU A 4 7.94 17.97 -19.07
CA LEU A 4 8.27 18.66 -17.82
C LEU A 4 9.39 17.87 -17.14
N ASN A 5 10.51 18.54 -16.92
CA ASN A 5 11.63 17.96 -16.19
C ASN A 5 11.51 18.36 -14.72
N TRP A 6 11.01 17.44 -13.92
CA TRP A 6 10.88 17.64 -12.49
C TRP A 6 12.19 17.27 -11.81
N THR A 7 12.64 18.15 -10.91
CA THR A 7 13.78 17.81 -10.08
C THR A 7 13.35 16.89 -8.95
N GLU A 8 14.29 16.14 -8.43
CA GLU A 8 14.06 15.27 -7.29
C GLU A 8 13.52 16.07 -6.10
N GLU A 9 14.08 17.25 -5.87
CA GLU A 9 13.62 18.14 -4.80
C GLU A 9 12.17 18.55 -4.96
N GLU A 10 11.77 18.92 -6.20
CA GLU A 10 10.39 19.29 -6.49
C GLU A 10 9.42 18.14 -6.24
N ILE A 11 9.84 16.92 -6.58
CA ILE A 11 9.05 15.71 -6.33
C ILE A 11 8.85 15.49 -4.84
N TYR A 12 9.92 15.64 -4.05
CA TYR A 12 9.83 15.49 -2.59
C TYR A 12 8.95 16.55 -1.96
N LEU A 13 9.01 17.79 -2.43
CA LEU A 13 8.17 18.87 -1.92
C LEU A 13 6.69 18.59 -2.16
N LEU A 14 6.36 18.09 -3.35
CA LEU A 14 4.98 17.73 -3.66
C LEU A 14 4.52 16.52 -2.83
N ALA A 15 5.39 15.55 -2.63
CA ALA A 15 5.08 14.40 -1.79
C ALA A 15 4.83 14.82 -0.35
N ASP A 16 5.63 15.73 0.19
CA ASP A 16 5.43 16.27 1.53
C ASP A 16 4.09 16.96 1.66
N ARG A 17 3.71 17.72 0.64
CA ARG A 17 2.40 18.38 0.62
C ARG A 17 1.27 17.37 0.62
N ALA A 18 1.41 16.31 -0.17
CA ALA A 18 0.41 15.25 -0.22
C ALA A 18 0.28 14.53 1.13
N TYR A 19 1.41 14.28 1.81
CA TYR A 19 1.38 13.69 3.14
C TYR A 19 0.72 14.61 4.16
N ALA A 20 0.94 15.92 4.05
CA ALA A 20 0.26 16.89 4.92
C ALA A 20 -1.25 16.81 4.74
N LEU A 21 -1.71 16.72 3.50
CA LEU A 21 -3.12 16.57 3.19
C LEU A 21 -3.68 15.26 3.75
N TYR A 22 -2.93 14.19 3.61
CA TYR A 22 -3.30 12.88 4.16
C TYR A 22 -3.48 12.97 5.69
N ARG A 23 -2.53 13.59 6.38
CA ARG A 23 -2.61 13.74 7.84
C ARG A 23 -3.79 14.59 8.29
N GLN A 24 -4.27 15.49 7.42
CA GLN A 24 -5.45 16.31 7.67
C GLN A 24 -6.75 15.59 7.33
N GLY A 25 -6.69 14.36 6.85
CA GLY A 25 -7.85 13.61 6.41
C GLY A 25 -8.37 14.01 5.04
N ARG A 26 -7.62 14.81 4.29
CA ARG A 26 -8.00 15.28 2.96
C ARG A 26 -7.50 14.28 1.92
N TYR A 27 -8.03 13.06 2.00
CA TYR A 27 -7.54 11.93 1.20
C TYR A 27 -7.73 12.11 -0.31
N PRO A 28 -8.88 12.58 -0.82
CA PRO A 28 -9.02 12.74 -2.27
C PRO A 28 -7.99 13.68 -2.88
N GLU A 29 -7.65 14.74 -2.15
CA GLU A 29 -6.64 15.71 -2.61
C GLU A 29 -5.24 15.10 -2.58
N ALA A 30 -4.93 14.32 -1.55
CA ALA A 30 -3.65 13.63 -1.45
C ALA A 30 -3.48 12.61 -2.59
N VAL A 31 -4.54 11.88 -2.92
CA VAL A 31 -4.53 10.91 -4.02
C VAL A 31 -4.15 11.57 -5.34
N VAL A 32 -4.75 12.73 -5.64
CA VAL A 32 -4.47 13.44 -6.89
C VAL A 32 -2.98 13.75 -7.04
N ILE A 33 -2.36 14.20 -5.96
CA ILE A 33 -0.93 14.54 -5.99
C ILE A 33 -0.07 13.28 -6.15
N PHE A 34 -0.35 12.22 -5.37
CA PHE A 34 0.42 10.99 -5.49
C PHE A 34 0.22 10.30 -6.84
N GLU A 35 -0.98 10.37 -7.41
CA GLU A 35 -1.21 9.89 -8.77
C GLU A 35 -0.35 10.62 -9.78
N GLY A 36 -0.32 11.95 -9.67
CA GLY A 36 0.51 12.76 -10.55
C GLY A 36 1.99 12.43 -10.42
N LEU A 37 2.46 12.27 -9.20
CA LEU A 37 3.88 11.91 -8.95
C LEU A 37 4.21 10.53 -9.52
N THR A 38 3.31 9.58 -9.38
CA THR A 38 3.50 8.24 -9.94
C THR A 38 3.54 8.29 -11.47
N ALA A 39 2.79 9.19 -12.09
CA ALA A 39 2.81 9.37 -13.54
C ALA A 39 4.13 9.99 -14.02
N ILE A 40 4.72 10.89 -13.23
CA ILE A 40 6.00 11.52 -13.55
C ILE A 40 7.14 10.51 -13.44
N GLU A 41 7.15 9.70 -12.39
CA GLU A 41 8.16 8.69 -12.13
C GLU A 41 7.49 7.33 -11.91
N PRO A 42 7.08 6.63 -12.98
CA PRO A 42 6.31 5.39 -12.83
C PRO A 42 7.02 4.28 -12.07
N SER A 43 8.37 4.29 -12.04
CA SER A 43 9.15 3.27 -11.35
C SER A 43 9.35 3.56 -9.87
N THR A 44 8.94 4.72 -9.37
CA THR A 44 9.16 5.12 -7.99
C THR A 44 8.26 4.33 -7.06
N THR A 45 8.88 3.51 -6.20
CA THR A 45 8.13 2.72 -5.22
C THR A 45 7.61 3.58 -4.08
N TYR A 46 8.33 4.66 -3.75
CA TYR A 46 7.93 5.59 -2.68
C TYR A 46 6.55 6.19 -2.93
N CYS A 47 6.34 6.76 -4.12
CA CYS A 47 5.05 7.38 -4.44
C CYS A 47 3.93 6.35 -4.57
N ARG A 48 4.24 5.17 -5.07
CA ARG A 48 3.25 4.09 -5.17
C ARG A 48 2.84 3.58 -3.79
N ALA A 49 3.80 3.44 -2.87
CA ALA A 49 3.51 3.03 -1.50
C ALA A 49 2.63 4.07 -0.80
N ALA A 50 2.93 5.34 -1.00
CA ALA A 50 2.13 6.44 -0.44
C ALA A 50 0.72 6.44 -1.03
N LEU A 51 0.61 6.27 -2.34
CA LEU A 51 -0.68 6.19 -3.02
C LEU A 51 -1.51 5.03 -2.46
N ALA A 52 -0.89 3.86 -2.29
CA ALA A 52 -1.57 2.71 -1.72
C ALA A 52 -2.10 3.00 -0.31
N THR A 53 -1.29 3.67 0.51
CA THR A 53 -1.68 4.02 1.87
C THR A 53 -2.92 4.92 1.88
N VAL A 54 -2.94 5.94 1.02
CA VAL A 54 -4.08 6.85 0.94
C VAL A 54 -5.32 6.14 0.38
N CYS A 55 -5.14 5.26 -0.60
CA CYS A 55 -6.23 4.46 -1.14
C CYS A 55 -6.86 3.58 -0.08
N MET A 56 -6.06 2.97 0.80
CA MET A 56 -6.59 2.18 1.91
C MET A 56 -7.40 3.04 2.87
N ALA A 57 -6.94 4.25 3.15
CA ALA A 57 -7.67 5.19 4.00
C ALA A 57 -9.02 5.58 3.39
N LEU A 58 -9.10 5.63 2.07
CA LEU A 58 -10.34 5.90 1.34
C LEU A 58 -11.25 4.68 1.21
N GLY A 59 -10.79 3.51 1.63
CA GLY A 59 -11.55 2.27 1.44
C GLY A 59 -11.39 1.68 0.06
N GLU A 60 -10.44 2.15 -0.74
CA GLU A 60 -10.17 1.65 -2.08
C GLU A 60 -9.07 0.59 -2.03
N SER A 61 -9.36 -0.48 -1.31
CA SER A 61 -8.37 -1.53 -1.04
C SER A 61 -7.94 -2.27 -2.30
N GLN A 62 -8.82 -2.40 -3.28
CA GLN A 62 -8.50 -3.07 -4.54
C GLN A 62 -7.42 -2.30 -5.31
N ARG A 63 -7.53 -0.99 -5.32
CA ARG A 63 -6.54 -0.12 -5.93
C ARG A 63 -5.21 -0.21 -5.19
N ALA A 64 -5.27 -0.25 -3.85
CA ALA A 64 -4.07 -0.41 -3.04
C ALA A 64 -3.34 -1.72 -3.36
N VAL A 65 -4.07 -2.83 -3.53
CA VAL A 65 -3.48 -4.11 -3.92
C VAL A 65 -2.72 -3.98 -5.24
N LYS A 66 -3.29 -3.27 -6.21
CA LYS A 66 -2.65 -3.08 -7.51
C LYS A 66 -1.30 -2.37 -7.36
N GLU A 67 -1.27 -1.27 -6.61
CA GLU A 67 -0.04 -0.49 -6.42
C GLU A 67 1.01 -1.28 -5.64
N LEU A 68 0.58 -1.96 -4.59
CA LEU A 68 1.48 -2.77 -3.77
C LEU A 68 2.03 -3.98 -4.53
N SER A 69 1.21 -4.58 -5.38
CA SER A 69 1.66 -5.69 -6.23
C SER A 69 2.74 -5.23 -7.22
N PHE A 70 2.60 -4.02 -7.74
CA PHE A 70 3.64 -3.44 -8.60
C PHE A 70 4.96 -3.33 -7.83
N ILE A 71 4.92 -2.82 -6.60
CA ILE A 71 6.11 -2.70 -5.76
C ILE A 71 6.74 -4.07 -5.50
N LEU A 72 5.93 -5.07 -5.17
CA LEU A 72 6.42 -6.41 -4.87
C LEU A 72 6.98 -7.13 -6.08
N ASN A 73 6.51 -6.80 -7.29
CA ASN A 73 7.10 -7.32 -8.51
C ASN A 73 8.51 -6.76 -8.73
N GLN A 74 8.74 -5.50 -8.32
CA GLN A 74 10.06 -4.88 -8.39
C GLN A 74 11.00 -5.38 -7.29
N ASN A 75 10.45 -5.56 -6.09
CA ASN A 75 11.22 -5.98 -4.92
C ASN A 75 10.39 -6.94 -4.07
N PRO A 76 10.48 -8.24 -4.33
CA PRO A 76 9.72 -9.23 -3.55
C PRO A 76 10.07 -9.27 -2.05
N ALA A 77 11.21 -8.71 -1.67
CA ALA A 77 11.66 -8.68 -0.27
C ALA A 77 11.07 -7.51 0.52
N ASP A 78 10.33 -6.61 -0.12
CA ASP A 78 9.75 -5.44 0.55
C ASP A 78 8.64 -5.89 1.51
N HIS A 79 9.02 -6.10 2.76
CA HIS A 79 8.09 -6.62 3.78
C HIS A 79 7.02 -5.60 4.16
N GLU A 80 7.32 -4.30 4.11
CA GLU A 80 6.31 -3.28 4.39
C GLU A 80 5.20 -3.30 3.34
N ALA A 81 5.58 -3.36 2.07
CA ALA A 81 4.60 -3.45 0.99
C ALA A 81 3.75 -4.73 1.13
N ARG A 82 4.37 -5.84 1.50
CA ARG A 82 3.66 -7.11 1.66
C ARG A 82 2.69 -7.07 2.83
N ALA A 83 3.11 -6.47 3.94
CA ALA A 83 2.23 -6.34 5.10
C ALA A 83 1.00 -5.48 4.77
N ARG A 84 1.21 -4.39 4.05
CA ARG A 84 0.11 -3.53 3.62
C ARG A 84 -0.82 -4.25 2.64
N ARG A 85 -0.25 -5.04 1.74
CA ARG A 85 -1.07 -5.80 0.79
C ARG A 85 -1.89 -6.87 1.49
N CYS A 86 -1.30 -7.55 2.46
CA CYS A 86 -2.02 -8.51 3.29
C CYS A 86 -3.22 -7.83 3.96
N GLU A 87 -3.00 -6.66 4.51
CA GLU A 87 -4.05 -5.88 5.15
C GLU A 87 -5.15 -5.48 4.16
N ALA A 88 -4.77 -5.06 2.96
CA ALA A 88 -5.73 -4.72 1.90
C ALA A 88 -6.53 -5.94 1.48
N PHE A 89 -5.91 -7.10 1.37
CA PHE A 89 -6.63 -8.34 1.08
C PHE A 89 -7.63 -8.66 2.20
N CYS A 90 -7.27 -8.42 3.45
CA CYS A 90 -8.21 -8.59 4.56
C CYS A 90 -9.41 -7.66 4.41
N ASP A 91 -9.18 -6.39 4.04
CA ASP A 91 -10.26 -5.43 3.81
C ASP A 91 -11.21 -5.92 2.72
N LEU A 92 -10.68 -6.59 1.72
CA LEU A 92 -11.46 -7.16 0.61
C LEU A 92 -12.05 -8.53 0.92
N GLN A 93 -11.79 -9.04 2.12
CA GLN A 93 -12.17 -10.40 2.53
C GLN A 93 -11.60 -11.48 1.61
N ASN A 94 -10.47 -11.17 1.00
CA ASN A 94 -9.72 -12.11 0.18
C ASN A 94 -8.73 -12.85 1.07
N TRP A 95 -9.26 -13.77 1.88
CA TRP A 95 -8.50 -14.42 2.95
C TRP A 95 -7.38 -15.32 2.42
N SER A 96 -7.61 -15.97 1.29
CA SER A 96 -6.61 -16.85 0.69
C SER A 96 -5.34 -16.08 0.34
N ASP A 97 -5.50 -14.96 -0.36
CA ASP A 97 -4.34 -14.12 -0.74
C ASP A 97 -3.69 -13.49 0.49
N ALA A 98 -4.51 -13.09 1.46
CA ALA A 98 -3.97 -12.54 2.71
C ALA A 98 -3.10 -13.57 3.43
N ARG A 99 -3.51 -14.82 3.48
CA ARG A 99 -2.74 -15.89 4.10
C ARG A 99 -1.44 -16.18 3.38
N GLN A 100 -1.44 -16.07 2.06
CA GLN A 100 -0.21 -16.23 1.28
C GLN A 100 0.82 -15.17 1.65
N ASP A 101 0.39 -13.91 1.71
CA ASP A 101 1.28 -12.82 2.12
C ASP A 101 1.76 -13.01 3.55
N LEU A 102 0.87 -13.44 4.45
CA LEU A 102 1.24 -13.69 5.84
C LEU A 102 2.28 -14.81 5.96
N ALA A 103 2.14 -15.87 5.17
CA ALA A 103 3.11 -16.97 5.18
C ALA A 103 4.50 -16.49 4.74
N ILE A 104 4.56 -15.63 3.75
CA ILE A 104 5.83 -15.08 3.27
C ILE A 104 6.45 -14.17 4.34
N LEU A 105 5.64 -13.32 4.97
CA LEU A 105 6.11 -12.46 6.07
C LEU A 105 6.67 -13.30 7.22
N ARG A 106 6.01 -14.40 7.55
CA ARG A 106 6.48 -15.32 8.59
C ARG A 106 7.82 -15.93 8.21
N ALA A 107 7.98 -16.32 6.96
CA ALA A 107 9.25 -16.87 6.47
C ALA A 107 10.35 -15.80 6.47
N GLN A 108 10.00 -14.53 6.31
CA GLN A 108 10.93 -13.41 6.35
C GLN A 108 11.31 -13.01 7.79
N GLY A 109 10.67 -13.58 8.79
CA GLY A 109 10.93 -13.26 10.18
C GLY A 109 10.33 -11.95 10.66
N GLU A 110 9.32 -11.44 9.99
CA GLU A 110 8.69 -10.15 10.28
C GLU A 110 7.65 -10.30 11.41
N ARG A 111 8.14 -10.52 12.62
CA ARG A 111 7.31 -10.86 13.80
C ARG A 111 6.21 -9.86 14.10
N HIS A 112 6.52 -8.57 14.02
CA HIS A 112 5.55 -7.53 14.34
C HIS A 112 4.34 -7.58 13.40
N HIS A 113 4.61 -7.63 12.11
CA HIS A 113 3.55 -7.69 11.11
C HIS A 113 2.77 -9.01 11.21
N VAL A 114 3.47 -10.11 11.40
CA VAL A 114 2.85 -11.43 11.51
C VAL A 114 1.89 -11.46 12.70
N HIS A 115 2.32 -10.96 13.84
CA HIS A 115 1.48 -10.95 15.04
C HIS A 115 0.18 -10.17 14.81
N ARG A 116 0.30 -8.96 14.29
CA ARG A 116 -0.83 -8.07 14.04
C ARG A 116 -1.81 -8.65 13.02
N LEU A 117 -1.27 -9.15 11.91
CA LEU A 117 -2.09 -9.66 10.82
C LEU A 117 -2.69 -11.03 11.14
N SER A 118 -1.99 -11.85 11.93
CA SER A 118 -2.51 -13.15 12.36
C SER A 118 -3.79 -12.99 13.18
N TRP A 119 -3.83 -11.97 14.05
CA TRP A 119 -5.03 -11.70 14.83
C TRP A 119 -6.21 -11.37 13.94
N ARG A 120 -5.99 -10.58 12.92
CA ARG A 120 -7.06 -10.19 11.99
C ARG A 120 -7.61 -11.39 11.22
N LEU A 121 -6.72 -12.27 10.76
CA LEU A 121 -7.12 -13.48 10.05
C LEU A 121 -7.81 -14.49 10.97
N HIS A 122 -7.32 -14.60 12.20
CA HIS A 122 -7.94 -15.47 13.20
C HIS A 122 -9.37 -15.00 13.51
N ALA A 123 -9.55 -13.71 13.71
CA ALA A 123 -10.88 -13.14 13.99
C ALA A 123 -11.85 -13.42 12.85
N ALA A 124 -11.39 -13.35 11.60
CA ALA A 124 -12.21 -13.67 10.42
C ALA A 124 -12.66 -15.14 10.44
N GLY A 125 -11.73 -16.05 10.78
CA GLY A 125 -12.05 -17.47 10.91
C GLY A 125 -13.04 -17.75 12.03
N ALA A 126 -12.87 -17.07 13.16
CA ALA A 126 -13.76 -17.23 14.29
C ALA A 126 -15.16 -16.72 14.01
N SER A 127 -15.33 -15.75 13.13
CA SER A 127 -16.63 -15.24 12.73
C SER A 127 -17.33 -16.11 11.69
N GLY A 128 -16.72 -17.20 11.28
CA GLY A 128 -17.26 -18.08 10.25
C GLY A 128 -16.98 -17.63 8.83
N SER A 129 -16.22 -16.56 8.65
CA SER A 129 -15.78 -16.08 7.34
C SER A 129 -14.65 -16.95 6.85
N ASN A 130 -14.98 -18.14 6.42
CA ASN A 130 -13.98 -19.09 5.98
C ASN A 130 -13.73 -18.94 4.49
N PRO A 131 -12.52 -18.62 4.10
CA PRO A 131 -12.18 -18.49 2.68
C PRO A 131 -12.14 -19.82 1.95
#